data_bd92eb05975e4872fff446323228cb7b
#
_entry.id   bd92eb05975e4872fff446323228cb7b
#
_cell.length_a   1.000
_cell.length_b   1.000
_cell.length_c   1.000
_cell.angle_alpha   90.00
_cell.angle_beta   90.00
_cell.angle_gamma   90.00
#
_symmetry.space_group_name_H-M   'P 1'
#
loop_
_entity.id
_entity.type
_entity.pdbx_description
1 polymer ?
#
loop_
_entity_poly.entity_id
_entity_poly.type
_entity_poly.pdbx_seq_one_letter_code
_entity_poly.pdbx_strand_id
1 'polypeptide(L)'
;MRQGRLICLVALGATLLAGCLGKKNAAPAIGTSAEPDKVLYEKASNDMKHGRYSVGRLGLQTLINTYPDSEYLAKAKLAIGDSYFKEGGTAGLKQSIVEYKDFITFFPFLDESAYAQLQVAMAHYRQMEKPDRDHAESVQAEAEFQTFLEKYPNSQLAPQAEQHLREVQEVLAEGNFRVASFYYTRQAYRAAGARLIELTNRYPLYSHADQANWMLGQIYEKGEHNEIAAKYYARIVKDYPLSSLAGDSKNKLVKFGVPVPPADPTAVARMQKEQSADRPNRIRRTMTVLKTGPDVSAAAHSGPPTMTPASESGDETIGFGLQPNANAASTSTIGNSATVETITPGSANALPPPASTSPATDAAPATTDTAQPAASDASTDSSTTQPASSTTAAPPANSSQESTSKKKGGLRKLIPF
;
A
#
# COMPACT_ATOMS: atom_id res chain seq x y z
N MET A 1 75.13 -15.94 12.98
CA MET A 1 73.86 -15.78 12.20
C MET A 1 72.58 -15.87 13.06
N ARG A 2 72.62 -16.22 14.35
CA ARG A 2 71.41 -16.32 15.21
C ARG A 2 70.98 -14.99 15.87
N GLN A 3 71.91 -14.08 16.13
CA GLN A 3 71.63 -12.78 16.80
C GLN A 3 70.99 -11.77 15.90
N GLY A 4 71.22 -11.77 14.55
CA GLY A 4 70.58 -10.85 13.61
C GLY A 4 69.07 -11.11 13.42
N ARG A 5 68.62 -12.36 13.58
CA ARG A 5 67.20 -12.72 13.46
C ARG A 5 66.33 -12.30 14.65
N LEU A 6 66.99 -12.22 15.85
CA LEU A 6 66.26 -11.78 17.05
C LEU A 6 66.06 -10.28 17.08
N ILE A 7 66.99 -9.49 16.54
CA ILE A 7 66.85 -8.02 16.43
C ILE A 7 65.76 -7.63 15.39
N CYS A 8 65.68 -8.34 14.27
CA CYS A 8 64.61 -8.09 13.26
C CYS A 8 63.23 -8.43 13.79
N LEU A 9 63.07 -9.47 14.62
CA LEU A 9 61.76 -9.82 15.20
C LEU A 9 61.31 -8.82 16.28
N VAL A 10 62.23 -8.28 17.06
CA VAL A 10 61.93 -7.23 18.06
C VAL A 10 61.61 -5.90 17.38
N ALA A 11 62.29 -5.55 16.29
CA ALA A 11 61.99 -4.35 15.50
C ALA A 11 60.64 -4.43 14.78
N LEU A 12 60.24 -5.64 14.30
CA LEU A 12 58.94 -5.84 13.66
C LEU A 12 57.78 -5.82 14.67
N GLY A 13 58.00 -6.27 15.91
CA GLY A 13 57.06 -6.20 17.01
C GLY A 13 56.79 -4.78 17.52
N ALA A 14 57.81 -3.91 17.50
CA ALA A 14 57.68 -2.52 17.96
C ALA A 14 56.92 -1.63 16.99
N THR A 15 56.89 -1.93 15.68
CA THR A 15 56.16 -1.16 14.68
C THR A 15 54.67 -1.46 14.70
N LEU A 16 54.21 -2.61 15.20
CA LEU A 16 52.79 -2.95 15.32
C LEU A 16 52.08 -2.31 16.51
N LEU A 17 52.80 -1.80 17.52
CA LEU A 17 52.20 -1.11 18.66
C LEU A 17 52.05 0.42 18.49
N ALA A 18 52.63 1.01 17.45
CA ALA A 18 52.56 2.46 17.23
C ALA A 18 51.28 2.91 16.48
N GLY A 19 50.42 1.98 16.05
CA GLY A 19 49.25 2.26 15.21
C GLY A 19 47.98 2.71 15.95
N CYS A 20 47.92 2.77 17.27
CA CYS A 20 46.69 3.02 18.02
C CYS A 20 46.62 4.36 18.75
N LEU A 21 47.53 5.30 18.53
CA LEU A 21 47.38 6.67 19.04
C LEU A 21 46.73 7.59 17.98
N GLY A 22 45.56 7.19 17.44
CA GLY A 22 44.68 8.12 16.75
C GLY A 22 44.23 9.17 17.77
N LYS A 23 44.61 10.44 17.58
CA LYS A 23 44.02 11.58 18.28
C LYS A 23 42.51 11.44 18.18
N LYS A 24 41.86 10.97 19.23
CA LYS A 24 40.42 11.21 19.44
C LYS A 24 40.29 12.71 19.60
N ASN A 25 39.95 13.42 18.51
CA ASN A 25 39.42 14.75 18.64
C ASN A 25 38.19 14.57 19.52
N ALA A 26 38.28 14.91 20.78
CA ALA A 26 37.15 14.95 21.69
C ALA A 26 36.17 15.93 21.05
N ALA A 27 35.03 15.43 20.63
CA ALA A 27 33.94 16.30 20.19
C ALA A 27 33.70 17.29 21.34
N PRO A 28 33.56 18.59 21.05
CA PRO A 28 33.26 19.57 22.09
C PRO A 28 32.04 19.11 22.87
N ALA A 29 32.09 19.24 24.19
CA ALA A 29 30.97 18.93 25.05
C ALA A 29 29.78 19.79 24.60
N ILE A 30 28.71 19.16 24.27
CA ILE A 30 27.50 19.76 23.61
C ILE A 30 26.96 20.96 24.43
N GLY A 31 27.19 21.01 25.75
CA GLY A 31 26.71 22.07 26.63
C GLY A 31 27.56 23.34 26.69
N THR A 32 28.72 23.41 25.98
CA THR A 32 29.64 24.56 26.01
C THR A 32 29.70 25.34 24.69
N SER A 33 28.93 24.92 23.65
CA SER A 33 28.87 25.65 22.39
C SER A 33 27.86 26.78 22.46
N ALA A 34 28.08 27.86 21.69
CA ALA A 34 27.15 28.99 21.59
C ALA A 34 25.78 28.58 21.00
N GLU A 35 25.74 27.49 20.22
CA GLU A 35 24.51 26.95 19.56
C GLU A 35 24.48 25.41 19.79
N PRO A 36 24.07 24.96 20.97
CA PRO A 36 24.13 23.53 21.30
C PRO A 36 23.12 22.69 20.52
N ASP A 37 21.99 23.24 20.15
CA ASP A 37 20.94 22.62 19.32
C ASP A 37 21.43 22.39 17.89
N LYS A 38 22.14 23.34 17.29
CA LYS A 38 22.79 23.17 15.99
C LYS A 38 23.81 22.02 15.99
N VAL A 39 24.68 21.99 17.02
CA VAL A 39 25.68 20.93 17.16
C VAL A 39 25.02 19.57 17.28
N LEU A 40 23.92 19.46 18.05
CA LEU A 40 23.13 18.22 18.15
C LEU A 40 22.54 17.82 16.78
N TYR A 41 21.94 18.77 16.06
CA TYR A 41 21.36 18.53 14.75
C TYR A 41 22.41 18.06 13.73
N GLU A 42 23.53 18.77 13.63
CA GLU A 42 24.62 18.43 12.71
C GLU A 42 25.21 17.06 12.99
N LYS A 43 25.48 16.74 14.28
CA LYS A 43 25.97 15.44 14.70
C LYS A 43 24.99 14.33 14.35
N ALA A 44 23.72 14.49 14.68
CA ALA A 44 22.69 13.49 14.38
C ALA A 44 22.50 13.30 12.86
N SER A 45 22.51 14.40 12.10
CA SER A 45 22.45 14.36 10.64
C SER A 45 23.65 13.62 10.02
N ASN A 46 24.85 13.83 10.59
CA ASN A 46 26.06 13.11 10.18
C ASN A 46 25.96 11.62 10.51
N ASP A 47 25.43 11.24 11.67
CA ASP A 47 25.20 9.85 12.04
C ASP A 47 24.24 9.17 11.06
N MET A 48 23.16 9.84 10.67
CA MET A 48 22.20 9.33 9.67
C MET A 48 22.81 9.19 8.27
N LYS A 49 23.66 10.13 7.83
CA LYS A 49 24.38 10.04 6.55
C LYS A 49 25.29 8.80 6.50
N HIS A 50 25.80 8.36 7.64
CA HIS A 50 26.62 7.14 7.76
C HIS A 50 25.81 5.88 8.05
N GLY A 51 24.48 5.92 7.94
CA GLY A 51 23.59 4.76 8.18
C GLY A 51 23.40 4.42 9.66
N ARG A 52 23.89 5.24 10.58
CA ARG A 52 23.69 5.06 12.03
C ARG A 52 22.34 5.64 12.46
N TYR A 53 21.26 5.12 11.89
CA TYR A 53 19.91 5.70 12.04
C TYR A 53 19.44 5.79 13.49
N SER A 54 19.63 4.73 14.29
CA SER A 54 19.20 4.72 15.70
C SER A 54 19.94 5.75 16.55
N VAL A 55 21.24 5.93 16.32
CA VAL A 55 22.07 6.93 17.03
C VAL A 55 21.65 8.33 16.59
N GLY A 56 21.44 8.56 15.29
CA GLY A 56 20.96 9.83 14.77
C GLY A 56 19.59 10.21 15.34
N ARG A 57 18.62 9.27 15.37
CA ARG A 57 17.31 9.49 15.98
C ARG A 57 17.39 9.87 17.45
N LEU A 58 18.24 9.19 18.22
CA LEU A 58 18.46 9.54 19.63
C LEU A 58 18.98 10.98 19.80
N GLY A 59 19.91 11.41 18.94
CA GLY A 59 20.41 12.79 18.94
C GLY A 59 19.33 13.81 18.60
N LEU A 60 18.51 13.54 17.58
CA LEU A 60 17.38 14.40 17.20
C LEU A 60 16.30 14.44 18.28
N GLN A 61 15.98 13.32 18.90
CA GLN A 61 15.02 13.26 20.01
C GLN A 61 15.52 14.07 21.21
N THR A 62 16.82 14.01 21.49
CA THR A 62 17.45 14.85 22.54
C THR A 62 17.31 16.33 22.20
N LEU A 63 17.52 16.74 20.93
CA LEU A 63 17.33 18.10 20.49
C LEU A 63 15.88 18.55 20.71
N ILE A 64 14.91 17.78 20.24
CA ILE A 64 13.47 18.10 20.34
C ILE A 64 13.05 18.27 21.80
N ASN A 65 13.52 17.41 22.68
CA ASN A 65 13.13 17.44 24.10
C ASN A 65 13.85 18.54 24.91
N THR A 66 15.08 18.87 24.52
CA THR A 66 15.90 19.84 25.29
C THR A 66 15.72 21.27 24.77
N TYR A 67 15.49 21.43 23.48
CA TYR A 67 15.40 22.73 22.80
C TYR A 67 14.11 22.83 21.97
N PRO A 68 12.94 22.91 22.61
CA PRO A 68 11.65 22.93 21.89
C PRO A 68 11.44 24.18 21.04
N ASP A 69 12.14 25.27 21.34
CA ASP A 69 12.08 26.54 20.58
C ASP A 69 13.20 26.66 19.53
N SER A 70 13.95 25.58 19.26
CA SER A 70 15.03 25.59 18.29
C SER A 70 14.53 25.77 16.86
N GLU A 71 15.25 26.56 16.06
CA GLU A 71 15.02 26.67 14.60
C GLU A 71 15.21 25.32 13.86
N TYR A 72 15.87 24.35 14.49
CA TYR A 72 16.07 22.99 13.95
C TYR A 72 14.93 22.04 14.31
N LEU A 73 13.92 22.45 15.09
CA LEU A 73 12.84 21.57 15.56
C LEU A 73 12.11 20.88 14.41
N ALA A 74 11.64 21.65 13.43
CA ALA A 74 10.93 21.10 12.26
C ALA A 74 11.83 20.17 11.45
N LYS A 75 13.08 20.59 11.18
CA LYS A 75 14.06 19.78 10.46
C LYS A 75 14.40 18.49 11.21
N ALA A 76 14.48 18.53 12.54
CA ALA A 76 14.74 17.36 13.37
C ALA A 76 13.60 16.34 13.31
N LYS A 77 12.34 16.79 13.44
CA LYS A 77 11.17 15.93 13.31
C LYS A 77 11.09 15.28 11.93
N LEU A 78 11.26 16.05 10.86
CA LEU A 78 11.27 15.53 9.49
C LEU A 78 12.39 14.49 9.28
N ALA A 79 13.59 14.78 9.79
CA ALA A 79 14.74 13.90 9.68
C ALA A 79 14.56 12.57 10.44
N ILE A 80 13.76 12.52 11.50
CA ILE A 80 13.38 11.26 12.17
C ILE A 80 12.54 10.40 11.20
N GLY A 81 11.53 10.97 10.57
CA GLY A 81 10.73 10.29 9.54
C GLY A 81 11.60 9.76 8.39
N ASP A 82 12.49 10.61 7.86
CA ASP A 82 13.46 10.24 6.83
C ASP A 82 14.37 9.07 7.24
N SER A 83 14.76 9.03 8.49
CA SER A 83 15.64 7.98 9.01
C SER A 83 14.95 6.61 8.98
N TYR A 84 13.69 6.55 9.41
CA TYR A 84 12.89 5.33 9.36
C TYR A 84 12.59 4.90 7.92
N PHE A 85 12.29 5.86 7.06
CA PHE A 85 12.06 5.59 5.63
C PHE A 85 13.31 5.01 4.94
N LYS A 86 14.50 5.55 5.24
CA LYS A 86 15.79 5.08 4.70
C LYS A 86 16.21 3.73 5.28
N GLU A 87 15.97 3.52 6.57
CA GLU A 87 16.19 2.23 7.23
C GLU A 87 15.38 1.13 6.55
N GLY A 88 14.14 1.45 6.17
CA GLY A 88 13.29 0.57 5.37
C GLY A 88 12.73 -0.61 6.15
N GLY A 89 12.36 -1.66 5.40
CA GLY A 89 11.62 -2.78 5.96
C GLY A 89 10.19 -2.37 6.37
N THR A 90 9.31 -3.34 6.62
CA THR A 90 7.91 -3.06 6.95
C THR A 90 7.76 -2.22 8.24
N ALA A 91 8.55 -2.54 9.27
CA ALA A 91 8.51 -1.80 10.54
C ALA A 91 8.99 -0.35 10.38
N GLY A 92 10.12 -0.14 9.68
CA GLY A 92 10.67 1.19 9.42
C GLY A 92 9.72 2.04 8.56
N LEU A 93 9.16 1.47 7.50
CA LEU A 93 8.20 2.17 6.64
C LEU A 93 6.91 2.54 7.39
N LYS A 94 6.36 1.65 8.22
CA LYS A 94 5.20 1.96 9.05
C LYS A 94 5.49 3.07 10.06
N GLN A 95 6.66 3.03 10.71
CA GLN A 95 7.03 4.09 11.63
C GLN A 95 7.26 5.43 10.90
N SER A 96 7.87 5.40 9.70
CA SER A 96 8.04 6.63 8.92
C SER A 96 6.72 7.31 8.57
N ILE A 97 5.67 6.54 8.27
CA ILE A 97 4.32 7.07 8.02
C ILE A 97 3.82 7.84 9.25
N VAL A 98 3.98 7.29 10.44
CA VAL A 98 3.57 7.96 11.69
C VAL A 98 4.33 9.27 11.87
N GLU A 99 5.65 9.25 11.76
CA GLU A 99 6.49 10.45 11.94
C GLU A 99 6.19 11.55 10.92
N TYR A 100 5.95 11.18 9.64
CA TYR A 100 5.59 12.18 8.62
C TYR A 100 4.17 12.74 8.84
N LYS A 101 3.19 11.93 9.25
CA LYS A 101 1.84 12.41 9.59
C LYS A 101 1.87 13.32 10.81
N ASP A 102 2.67 13.01 11.81
CA ASP A 102 2.90 13.89 12.96
C ASP A 102 3.54 15.20 12.51
N PHE A 103 4.56 15.15 11.61
CA PHE A 103 5.18 16.36 11.07
C PHE A 103 4.15 17.28 10.38
N ILE A 104 3.30 16.72 9.50
CA ILE A 104 2.26 17.47 8.79
C ILE A 104 1.26 18.09 9.78
N THR A 105 0.94 17.39 10.85
CA THR A 105 0.02 17.87 11.88
C THR A 105 0.60 19.03 12.68
N PHE A 106 1.89 18.98 13.02
CA PHE A 106 2.57 20.04 13.77
C PHE A 106 2.95 21.24 12.92
N PHE A 107 3.26 21.02 11.64
CA PHE A 107 3.79 22.05 10.74
C PHE A 107 3.02 22.11 9.41
N PRO A 108 1.69 22.30 9.41
CA PRO A 108 0.87 22.18 8.20
C PRO A 108 1.17 23.21 7.11
N PHE A 109 1.80 24.33 7.48
CA PHE A 109 2.06 25.47 6.59
C PHE A 109 3.51 25.54 6.07
N LEU A 110 4.37 24.61 6.47
CA LEU A 110 5.72 24.54 5.94
C LEU A 110 5.72 23.86 4.55
N ASP A 111 6.61 24.32 3.67
CA ASP A 111 6.79 23.73 2.33
C ASP A 111 7.19 22.25 2.41
N GLU A 112 7.92 21.88 3.47
CA GLU A 112 8.32 20.50 3.75
C GLU A 112 7.14 19.58 4.05
N SER A 113 5.96 20.11 4.36
CA SER A 113 4.75 19.29 4.56
C SER A 113 4.28 18.64 3.27
N ALA A 114 4.49 19.26 2.11
CA ALA A 114 4.28 18.62 0.83
C ALA A 114 5.25 17.43 0.64
N TYR A 115 6.52 17.62 0.98
CA TYR A 115 7.48 16.51 0.95
C TYR A 115 7.08 15.37 1.89
N ALA A 116 6.72 15.70 3.13
CA ALA A 116 6.28 14.70 4.12
C ALA A 116 5.06 13.90 3.63
N GLN A 117 4.04 14.57 3.06
CA GLN A 117 2.87 13.89 2.48
C GLN A 117 3.25 12.97 1.32
N LEU A 118 4.16 13.40 0.44
CA LEU A 118 4.67 12.53 -0.61
C LEU A 118 5.38 11.30 -0.03
N GLN A 119 6.18 11.47 1.04
CA GLN A 119 6.88 10.35 1.67
C GLN A 119 5.92 9.37 2.37
N VAL A 120 4.79 9.83 2.92
CA VAL A 120 3.71 8.94 3.40
C VAL A 120 3.22 8.05 2.27
N ALA A 121 2.86 8.65 1.12
CA ALA A 121 2.42 7.89 -0.06
C ALA A 121 3.52 6.92 -0.56
N MET A 122 4.77 7.37 -0.60
CA MET A 122 5.92 6.56 -1.01
C MET A 122 6.22 5.40 -0.05
N ALA A 123 5.93 5.56 1.25
CA ALA A 123 6.10 4.49 2.22
C ALA A 123 5.10 3.36 2.00
N HIS A 124 3.85 3.67 1.67
CA HIS A 124 2.85 2.70 1.22
C HIS A 124 3.24 2.09 -0.14
N TYR A 125 3.64 2.91 -1.11
CA TYR A 125 4.09 2.48 -2.44
C TYR A 125 5.23 1.43 -2.37
N ARG A 126 6.21 1.64 -1.48
CA ARG A 126 7.31 0.69 -1.29
C ARG A 126 6.89 -0.65 -0.66
N GLN A 127 5.71 -0.71 -0.05
CA GLN A 127 5.14 -1.90 0.56
C GLN A 127 4.14 -2.62 -0.35
N MET A 128 3.84 -2.05 -1.53
CA MET A 128 2.93 -2.69 -2.48
C MET A 128 3.39 -4.09 -2.87
N GLU A 129 2.45 -5.01 -2.89
CA GLU A 129 2.64 -6.36 -3.36
C GLU A 129 2.22 -6.54 -4.83
N LYS A 130 2.48 -7.73 -5.38
CA LYS A 130 2.10 -8.09 -6.75
C LYS A 130 0.58 -8.09 -6.91
N PRO A 131 0.05 -7.89 -8.15
CA PRO A 131 -1.39 -7.80 -8.42
C PRO A 131 -2.22 -9.04 -8.06
N ASP A 132 -1.60 -10.17 -7.76
CA ASP A 132 -2.22 -11.42 -7.33
C ASP A 132 -2.21 -11.63 -5.81
N ARG A 133 -1.77 -10.62 -5.05
CA ARG A 133 -1.65 -10.65 -3.60
C ARG A 133 -2.52 -9.59 -2.92
N ASP A 134 -2.18 -9.25 -1.67
CA ASP A 134 -2.88 -8.23 -0.90
C ASP A 134 -2.69 -6.83 -1.51
N HIS A 135 -3.80 -6.11 -1.63
CA HIS A 135 -3.84 -4.76 -2.20
C HIS A 135 -3.92 -3.66 -1.13
N ALA A 136 -3.91 -3.99 0.17
CA ALA A 136 -4.12 -3.02 1.23
C ALA A 136 -3.14 -1.82 1.13
N GLU A 137 -1.85 -2.10 0.98
CA GLU A 137 -0.85 -1.04 0.84
C GLU A 137 -0.98 -0.28 -0.49
N SER A 138 -1.43 -0.93 -1.56
CA SER A 138 -1.69 -0.27 -2.85
C SER A 138 -2.87 0.70 -2.76
N VAL A 139 -3.95 0.32 -2.07
CA VAL A 139 -5.12 1.19 -1.83
C VAL A 139 -4.72 2.40 -0.97
N GLN A 140 -3.92 2.18 0.08
CA GLN A 140 -3.42 3.27 0.90
C GLN A 140 -2.49 4.21 0.11
N ALA A 141 -1.61 3.66 -0.73
CA ALA A 141 -0.75 4.46 -1.60
C ALA A 141 -1.58 5.33 -2.56
N GLU A 142 -2.63 4.76 -3.19
CA GLU A 142 -3.54 5.50 -4.06
C GLU A 142 -4.15 6.69 -3.31
N ALA A 143 -4.74 6.45 -2.14
CA ALA A 143 -5.39 7.48 -1.33
C ALA A 143 -4.42 8.59 -0.88
N GLU A 144 -3.21 8.23 -0.47
CA GLU A 144 -2.23 9.21 -0.01
C GLU A 144 -1.62 10.04 -1.17
N PHE A 145 -1.45 9.46 -2.37
CA PHE A 145 -1.06 10.23 -3.56
C PHE A 145 -2.18 11.16 -4.02
N GLN A 146 -3.44 10.72 -3.99
CA GLN A 146 -4.60 11.58 -4.27
C GLN A 146 -4.66 12.75 -3.28
N THR A 147 -4.55 12.46 -1.99
CA THR A 147 -4.46 13.48 -0.92
C THR A 147 -3.33 14.47 -1.16
N PHE A 148 -2.16 14.00 -1.62
CA PHE A 148 -1.05 14.88 -1.98
C PHE A 148 -1.43 15.84 -3.12
N LEU A 149 -2.00 15.30 -4.20
CA LEU A 149 -2.35 16.09 -5.38
C LEU A 149 -3.48 17.09 -5.10
N GLU A 150 -4.41 16.75 -4.20
CA GLU A 150 -5.47 17.64 -3.74
C GLU A 150 -4.95 18.78 -2.88
N LYS A 151 -4.06 18.48 -1.92
CA LYS A 151 -3.53 19.48 -0.97
C LYS A 151 -2.42 20.34 -1.56
N TYR A 152 -1.60 19.78 -2.44
CA TYR A 152 -0.39 20.41 -2.97
C TYR A 152 -0.32 20.41 -4.51
N PRO A 153 -1.38 20.83 -5.24
CA PRO A 153 -1.43 20.72 -6.71
C PRO A 153 -0.33 21.51 -7.42
N ASN A 154 0.15 22.58 -6.80
CA ASN A 154 1.19 23.44 -7.37
C ASN A 154 2.61 23.09 -6.89
N SER A 155 2.79 22.00 -6.16
CA SER A 155 4.10 21.54 -5.71
C SER A 155 4.97 21.09 -6.89
N GLN A 156 6.26 21.37 -6.82
CA GLN A 156 7.24 20.85 -7.78
C GLN A 156 7.30 19.30 -7.78
N LEU A 157 6.77 18.67 -6.72
CA LEU A 157 6.68 17.23 -6.56
C LEU A 157 5.41 16.62 -7.21
N ALA A 158 4.45 17.45 -7.66
CA ALA A 158 3.19 16.98 -8.23
C ALA A 158 3.38 16.06 -9.46
N PRO A 159 4.26 16.33 -10.43
CA PRO A 159 4.47 15.43 -11.56
C PRO A 159 5.00 14.05 -11.14
N GLN A 160 5.82 14.00 -10.08
CA GLN A 160 6.30 12.74 -9.51
C GLN A 160 5.15 11.97 -8.83
N ALA A 161 4.33 12.65 -8.04
CA ALA A 161 3.16 12.05 -7.38
C ALA A 161 2.16 11.49 -8.40
N GLU A 162 1.87 12.23 -9.48
CA GLU A 162 1.02 11.75 -10.57
C GLU A 162 1.55 10.47 -11.22
N GLN A 163 2.88 10.42 -11.48
CA GLN A 163 3.48 9.23 -12.09
C GLN A 163 3.35 8.02 -11.17
N HIS A 164 3.67 8.16 -9.88
CA HIS A 164 3.50 7.06 -8.93
C HIS A 164 2.03 6.68 -8.72
N LEU A 165 1.10 7.65 -8.78
CA LEU A 165 -0.33 7.35 -8.72
C LEU A 165 -0.77 6.50 -9.92
N ARG A 166 -0.33 6.81 -11.14
CA ARG A 166 -0.59 5.96 -12.32
C ARG A 166 -0.01 4.55 -12.17
N GLU A 167 1.17 4.43 -11.58
CA GLU A 167 1.81 3.14 -11.31
C GLU A 167 1.02 2.31 -10.29
N VAL A 168 0.50 2.94 -9.23
CA VAL A 168 -0.37 2.29 -8.24
C VAL A 168 -1.67 1.84 -8.90
N GLN A 169 -2.30 2.72 -9.69
CA GLN A 169 -3.55 2.42 -10.40
C GLN A 169 -3.38 1.29 -11.42
N GLU A 170 -2.23 1.19 -12.07
CA GLU A 170 -1.90 0.03 -12.93
C GLU A 170 -1.92 -1.28 -12.16
N VAL A 171 -1.31 -1.32 -10.96
CA VAL A 171 -1.25 -2.53 -10.11
C VAL A 171 -2.64 -2.93 -9.64
N LEU A 172 -3.45 -1.97 -9.18
CA LEU A 172 -4.82 -2.20 -8.72
C LEU A 172 -5.73 -2.69 -9.86
N ALA A 173 -5.60 -2.05 -11.03
CA ALA A 173 -6.34 -2.44 -12.23
C ALA A 173 -5.96 -3.83 -12.72
N GLU A 174 -4.67 -4.16 -12.74
CA GLU A 174 -4.18 -5.49 -13.12
C GLU A 174 -4.74 -6.58 -12.21
N GLY A 175 -4.80 -6.33 -10.89
CA GLY A 175 -5.43 -7.25 -9.94
C GLY A 175 -6.90 -7.51 -10.28
N ASN A 176 -7.68 -6.46 -10.47
CA ASN A 176 -9.09 -6.55 -10.86
C ASN A 176 -9.26 -7.24 -12.22
N PHE A 177 -8.39 -6.95 -13.19
CA PHE A 177 -8.43 -7.56 -14.52
C PHE A 177 -8.17 -9.07 -14.48
N ARG A 178 -7.23 -9.53 -13.67
CA ARG A 178 -6.94 -10.95 -13.47
C ARG A 178 -8.13 -11.69 -12.88
N VAL A 179 -8.78 -11.12 -11.86
CA VAL A 179 -9.99 -11.69 -11.25
C VAL A 179 -11.13 -11.73 -12.28
N ALA A 180 -11.33 -10.65 -13.03
CA ALA A 180 -12.35 -10.59 -14.08
C ALA A 180 -12.10 -11.63 -15.18
N SER A 181 -10.87 -11.77 -15.64
CA SER A 181 -10.45 -12.75 -16.63
C SER A 181 -10.68 -14.19 -16.18
N PHE A 182 -10.42 -14.47 -14.90
CA PHE A 182 -10.70 -15.77 -14.29
C PHE A 182 -12.21 -16.09 -14.35
N TYR A 183 -13.07 -15.15 -13.96
CA TYR A 183 -14.52 -15.33 -14.06
C TYR A 183 -15.01 -15.44 -15.50
N TYR A 184 -14.42 -14.64 -16.40
CA TYR A 184 -14.74 -14.68 -17.83
C TYR A 184 -14.45 -16.06 -18.43
N THR A 185 -13.29 -16.64 -18.16
CA THR A 185 -12.88 -17.96 -18.63
C THR A 185 -13.81 -19.07 -18.12
N ARG A 186 -14.35 -18.90 -16.92
CA ARG A 186 -15.34 -19.82 -16.31
C ARG A 186 -16.76 -19.54 -16.73
N GLN A 187 -16.97 -18.60 -17.67
CA GLN A 187 -18.28 -18.19 -18.17
C GLN A 187 -19.21 -17.59 -17.10
N ALA A 188 -18.66 -17.20 -15.95
CA ALA A 188 -19.36 -16.46 -14.91
C ALA A 188 -19.45 -14.96 -15.30
N TYR A 189 -20.16 -14.70 -16.42
CA TYR A 189 -20.15 -13.40 -17.10
C TYR A 189 -20.67 -12.25 -16.24
N ARG A 190 -21.61 -12.49 -15.33
CA ARG A 190 -22.09 -11.48 -14.39
C ARG A 190 -20.99 -11.00 -13.46
N ALA A 191 -20.25 -11.93 -12.85
CA ALA A 191 -19.14 -11.58 -11.96
C ALA A 191 -17.98 -10.91 -12.72
N ALA A 192 -17.64 -11.44 -13.92
CA ALA A 192 -16.63 -10.82 -14.77
C ALA A 192 -17.01 -9.40 -15.19
N GLY A 193 -18.28 -9.21 -15.62
CA GLY A 193 -18.78 -7.93 -16.06
C GLY A 193 -18.74 -6.86 -14.96
N ALA A 194 -19.19 -7.18 -13.75
CA ALA A 194 -19.16 -6.25 -12.63
C ALA A 194 -17.71 -5.73 -12.35
N ARG A 195 -16.73 -6.64 -12.31
CA ARG A 195 -15.32 -6.28 -12.13
C ARG A 195 -14.75 -5.45 -13.27
N LEU A 196 -15.09 -5.80 -14.52
CA LEU A 196 -14.60 -5.06 -15.69
C LEU A 196 -15.20 -3.66 -15.79
N ILE A 197 -16.47 -3.48 -15.40
CA ILE A 197 -17.11 -2.17 -15.36
C ILE A 197 -16.44 -1.27 -14.34
N GLU A 198 -16.27 -1.75 -13.13
CA GLU A 198 -15.53 -1.03 -12.07
C GLU A 198 -14.14 -0.64 -12.57
N LEU A 199 -13.39 -1.59 -13.15
CA LEU A 199 -12.06 -1.35 -13.70
C LEU A 199 -12.06 -0.27 -14.77
N THR A 200 -12.92 -0.37 -15.78
CA THR A 200 -12.91 0.56 -16.93
C THR A 200 -13.40 1.95 -16.57
N ASN A 201 -14.23 2.09 -15.56
CA ASN A 201 -14.69 3.39 -15.06
C ASN A 201 -13.62 4.03 -14.16
N ARG A 202 -13.00 3.23 -13.28
CA ARG A 202 -12.05 3.74 -12.31
C ARG A 202 -10.64 3.95 -12.90
N TYR A 203 -10.19 3.06 -13.78
CA TYR A 203 -8.82 3.06 -14.30
C TYR A 203 -8.75 3.14 -15.84
N PRO A 204 -9.18 4.26 -16.45
CA PRO A 204 -9.19 4.39 -17.90
C PRO A 204 -7.80 4.42 -18.55
N LEU A 205 -6.74 4.71 -17.76
CA LEU A 205 -5.34 4.70 -18.23
C LEU A 205 -4.65 3.33 -18.08
N TYR A 206 -5.36 2.34 -17.54
CA TYR A 206 -4.82 0.98 -17.39
C TYR A 206 -4.34 0.42 -18.73
N SER A 207 -3.21 -0.25 -18.74
CA SER A 207 -2.54 -0.72 -19.96
C SER A 207 -3.36 -1.70 -20.80
N HIS A 208 -4.30 -2.44 -20.18
CA HIS A 208 -5.21 -3.37 -20.84
C HIS A 208 -6.69 -2.93 -20.74
N ALA A 209 -6.94 -1.62 -20.61
CA ALA A 209 -8.31 -1.09 -20.55
C ALA A 209 -9.10 -1.33 -21.86
N ASP A 210 -8.43 -1.38 -23.00
CA ASP A 210 -9.00 -1.78 -24.29
C ASP A 210 -9.48 -3.24 -24.28
N GLN A 211 -8.68 -4.16 -23.73
CA GLN A 211 -9.08 -5.57 -23.57
C GLN A 211 -10.24 -5.73 -22.59
N ALA A 212 -10.26 -4.95 -21.50
CA ALA A 212 -11.36 -4.94 -20.55
C ALA A 212 -12.68 -4.51 -21.21
N ASN A 213 -12.65 -3.43 -22.00
CA ASN A 213 -13.81 -2.98 -22.78
C ASN A 213 -14.22 -4.02 -23.84
N TRP A 214 -13.27 -4.67 -24.51
CA TRP A 214 -13.55 -5.75 -25.45
C TRP A 214 -14.27 -6.91 -24.79
N MET A 215 -13.79 -7.36 -23.62
CA MET A 215 -14.44 -8.44 -22.87
C MET A 215 -15.86 -8.06 -22.44
N LEU A 216 -16.09 -6.79 -22.03
CA LEU A 216 -17.42 -6.28 -21.73
C LEU A 216 -18.32 -6.32 -22.97
N GLY A 217 -17.85 -5.84 -24.10
CA GLY A 217 -18.57 -5.94 -25.38
C GLY A 217 -18.98 -7.39 -25.70
N GLN A 218 -18.05 -8.34 -25.52
CA GLN A 218 -18.34 -9.76 -25.76
C GLN A 218 -19.32 -10.35 -24.74
N ILE A 219 -19.27 -9.96 -23.47
CA ILE A 219 -20.22 -10.39 -22.43
C ILE A 219 -21.65 -9.97 -22.81
N TYR A 220 -21.84 -8.69 -23.17
CA TYR A 220 -23.13 -8.17 -23.54
C TYR A 220 -23.63 -8.72 -24.89
N GLU A 221 -22.74 -8.94 -25.88
CA GLU A 221 -23.09 -9.58 -27.14
C GLU A 221 -23.62 -11.01 -26.93
N LYS A 222 -22.98 -11.79 -26.01
CA LYS A 222 -23.44 -13.15 -25.64
C LYS A 222 -24.79 -13.13 -24.91
N GLY A 223 -25.10 -12.05 -24.20
CA GLY A 223 -26.39 -11.82 -23.56
C GLY A 223 -27.44 -11.19 -24.49
N GLU A 224 -27.14 -11.07 -25.79
CA GLU A 224 -28.02 -10.46 -26.81
C GLU A 224 -28.31 -8.97 -26.57
N HIS A 225 -27.56 -8.30 -25.71
CA HIS A 225 -27.62 -6.86 -25.41
C HIS A 225 -26.73 -6.06 -26.37
N ASN A 226 -27.00 -6.12 -27.67
CA ASN A 226 -26.13 -5.55 -28.70
C ASN A 226 -25.95 -4.03 -28.57
N GLU A 227 -26.98 -3.30 -28.12
CA GLU A 227 -26.88 -1.85 -27.87
C GLU A 227 -25.87 -1.49 -26.79
N ILE A 228 -25.82 -2.29 -25.72
CA ILE A 228 -24.86 -2.09 -24.65
C ILE A 228 -23.45 -2.55 -25.09
N ALA A 229 -23.35 -3.67 -25.79
CA ALA A 229 -22.10 -4.15 -26.38
C ALA A 229 -21.48 -3.09 -27.30
N ALA A 230 -22.32 -2.43 -28.12
CA ALA A 230 -21.88 -1.38 -29.03
C ALA A 230 -21.23 -0.19 -28.29
N LYS A 231 -21.71 0.18 -27.10
CA LYS A 231 -21.12 1.25 -26.29
C LYS A 231 -19.66 0.95 -25.91
N TYR A 232 -19.37 -0.29 -25.51
CA TYR A 232 -18.01 -0.71 -25.15
C TYR A 232 -17.10 -0.81 -26.37
N TYR A 233 -17.59 -1.33 -27.50
CA TYR A 233 -16.81 -1.32 -28.76
C TYR A 233 -16.56 0.11 -29.27
N ALA A 234 -17.56 1.00 -29.17
CA ALA A 234 -17.41 2.41 -29.51
C ALA A 234 -16.36 3.11 -28.63
N ARG A 235 -16.32 2.78 -27.33
CA ARG A 235 -15.30 3.29 -26.39
C ARG A 235 -13.89 2.88 -26.82
N ILE A 236 -13.68 1.65 -27.30
CA ILE A 236 -12.36 1.22 -27.81
C ILE A 236 -11.97 2.08 -29.01
N VAL A 237 -12.87 2.28 -29.97
CA VAL A 237 -12.58 3.08 -31.18
C VAL A 237 -12.26 4.54 -30.85
N LYS A 238 -12.98 5.12 -29.89
CA LYS A 238 -12.83 6.51 -29.47
C LYS A 238 -11.61 6.74 -28.58
N ASP A 239 -11.50 5.98 -27.49
CA ASP A 239 -10.57 6.26 -26.40
C ASP A 239 -9.24 5.48 -26.50
N TYR A 240 -9.23 4.39 -27.32
CA TYR A 240 -8.05 3.54 -27.55
C TYR A 240 -7.80 3.30 -29.05
N PRO A 241 -7.75 4.36 -29.87
CA PRO A 241 -7.74 4.24 -31.35
C PRO A 241 -6.53 3.53 -31.94
N LEU A 242 -5.40 3.50 -31.23
CA LEU A 242 -4.19 2.79 -31.66
C LEU A 242 -4.07 1.37 -31.07
N SER A 243 -5.11 0.88 -30.38
CA SER A 243 -5.21 -0.50 -29.93
C SER A 243 -5.33 -1.46 -31.13
N SER A 244 -4.77 -2.66 -30.98
CA SER A 244 -4.97 -3.76 -31.93
C SER A 244 -6.44 -4.15 -32.08
N LEU A 245 -7.29 -3.88 -31.05
CA LEU A 245 -8.71 -4.20 -31.01
C LEU A 245 -9.58 -3.13 -31.68
N ALA A 246 -9.03 -1.96 -32.04
CA ALA A 246 -9.80 -0.87 -32.63
C ALA A 246 -10.42 -1.25 -33.99
N GLY A 247 -9.70 -2.02 -34.81
CA GLY A 247 -10.19 -2.52 -36.10
C GLY A 247 -11.38 -3.47 -35.94
N ASP A 248 -11.24 -4.45 -35.09
CA ASP A 248 -12.31 -5.43 -34.81
C ASP A 248 -13.51 -4.78 -34.15
N SER A 249 -13.29 -3.78 -33.29
CA SER A 249 -14.38 -3.00 -32.68
C SER A 249 -15.19 -2.22 -33.71
N LYS A 250 -14.53 -1.62 -34.73
CA LYS A 250 -15.24 -0.99 -35.85
C LYS A 250 -16.09 -1.98 -36.62
N ASN A 251 -15.56 -3.18 -36.92
CA ASN A 251 -16.31 -4.23 -37.60
C ASN A 251 -17.53 -4.68 -36.79
N LYS A 252 -17.43 -4.77 -35.46
CA LYS A 252 -18.55 -5.09 -34.57
C LYS A 252 -19.65 -4.00 -34.62
N LEU A 253 -19.26 -2.71 -34.59
CA LEU A 253 -20.22 -1.61 -34.69
C LEU A 253 -20.94 -1.62 -36.01
N VAL A 254 -20.26 -1.81 -37.13
CA VAL A 254 -20.88 -1.94 -38.47
C VAL A 254 -21.85 -3.12 -38.50
N LYS A 255 -21.48 -4.28 -37.94
CA LYS A 255 -22.36 -5.46 -37.85
C LYS A 255 -23.65 -5.15 -37.05
N PHE A 256 -23.57 -4.32 -36.02
CA PHE A 256 -24.73 -3.92 -35.23
C PHE A 256 -25.53 -2.76 -35.84
N GLY A 257 -25.09 -2.22 -36.97
CA GLY A 257 -25.73 -1.06 -37.61
C GLY A 257 -25.56 0.25 -36.82
N VAL A 258 -24.55 0.32 -35.95
CA VAL A 258 -24.23 1.49 -35.12
C VAL A 258 -23.15 2.33 -35.81
N PRO A 259 -23.29 3.67 -35.86
CA PRO A 259 -22.29 4.53 -36.46
C PRO A 259 -20.96 4.43 -35.70
N VAL A 260 -19.87 4.37 -36.47
CA VAL A 260 -18.50 4.31 -35.90
C VAL A 260 -18.10 5.72 -35.42
N PRO A 261 -17.83 5.93 -34.11
CA PRO A 261 -17.42 7.24 -33.61
C PRO A 261 -16.03 7.62 -34.13
N PRO A 262 -15.73 8.93 -34.29
CA PRO A 262 -14.39 9.40 -34.54
C PRO A 262 -13.48 9.12 -33.35
N ALA A 263 -12.20 8.89 -33.63
CA ALA A 263 -11.20 8.78 -32.56
C ALA A 263 -11.02 10.11 -31.83
N ASP A 264 -10.84 10.06 -30.53
CA ASP A 264 -10.52 11.25 -29.73
C ASP A 264 -9.09 11.70 -30.03
N PRO A 265 -8.84 12.94 -30.49
CA PRO A 265 -7.51 13.43 -30.79
C PRO A 265 -6.58 13.40 -29.57
N THR A 266 -7.10 13.61 -28.37
CA THR A 266 -6.31 13.57 -27.13
C THR A 266 -5.88 12.14 -26.82
N ALA A 267 -6.75 11.16 -27.04
CA ALA A 267 -6.43 9.75 -26.90
C ALA A 267 -5.36 9.30 -27.93
N VAL A 268 -5.47 9.75 -29.18
CA VAL A 268 -4.46 9.49 -30.21
C VAL A 268 -3.09 10.03 -29.76
N ALA A 269 -3.03 11.30 -29.37
CA ALA A 269 -1.78 11.95 -28.93
C ALA A 269 -1.18 11.23 -27.71
N ARG A 270 -2.01 10.89 -26.71
CA ARG A 270 -1.58 10.12 -25.55
C ARG A 270 -0.98 8.78 -25.96
N MET A 271 -1.68 7.97 -26.75
CA MET A 271 -1.22 6.65 -27.14
C MET A 271 0.05 6.72 -28.01
N GLN A 272 0.21 7.75 -28.85
CA GLN A 272 1.46 7.99 -29.61
C GLN A 272 2.62 8.29 -28.65
N LYS A 273 2.40 9.12 -27.63
CA LYS A 273 3.40 9.41 -26.61
C LYS A 273 3.80 8.16 -25.83
N GLU A 274 2.83 7.30 -25.47
CA GLU A 274 3.10 6.01 -24.81
C GLU A 274 3.89 5.04 -25.70
N GLN A 275 3.63 5.02 -27.01
CA GLN A 275 4.39 4.18 -27.95
C GLN A 275 5.82 4.67 -28.13
N SER A 276 6.06 5.98 -28.03
CA SER A 276 7.40 6.59 -28.15
C SER A 276 8.17 6.62 -26.82
N ALA A 277 7.51 6.34 -25.71
CA ALA A 277 8.15 6.31 -24.40
C ALA A 277 9.20 5.19 -24.33
N ASP A 278 10.36 5.52 -23.75
CA ASP A 278 11.47 4.58 -23.58
C ASP A 278 11.09 3.51 -22.55
N ARG A 279 10.57 2.39 -23.03
CA ARG A 279 10.19 1.26 -22.17
C ARG A 279 11.42 0.43 -21.85
N PRO A 280 11.59 -0.02 -20.60
CA PRO A 280 12.75 -0.80 -20.22
C PRO A 280 12.87 -2.06 -21.07
N ASN A 281 14.07 -2.31 -21.60
CA ASN A 281 14.40 -3.47 -22.42
C ASN A 281 13.99 -4.78 -21.75
N ARG A 282 13.64 -5.81 -22.55
CA ARG A 282 13.22 -7.15 -22.08
C ARG A 282 14.13 -7.72 -20.98
N ILE A 283 15.44 -7.50 -21.03
CA ILE A 283 16.41 -7.96 -20.03
C ILE A 283 16.19 -7.24 -18.67
N ARG A 284 15.89 -5.95 -18.70
CA ARG A 284 15.59 -5.16 -17.50
C ARG A 284 14.26 -5.60 -16.89
N ARG A 285 13.29 -5.96 -17.72
CA ARG A 285 11.97 -6.48 -17.32
C ARG A 285 12.07 -7.86 -16.66
N THR A 286 12.94 -8.76 -17.15
CA THR A 286 13.19 -10.07 -16.51
C THR A 286 13.88 -9.93 -15.14
N MET A 287 14.74 -8.93 -14.96
CA MET A 287 15.30 -8.62 -13.64
C MET A 287 14.28 -8.04 -12.67
N THR A 288 13.24 -7.36 -13.16
CA THR A 288 12.15 -6.83 -12.32
C THR A 288 11.27 -7.94 -11.77
N VAL A 289 11.13 -9.06 -12.50
CA VAL A 289 10.39 -10.25 -12.03
C VAL A 289 11.03 -10.89 -10.79
N LEU A 290 12.35 -10.71 -10.62
CA LEU A 290 13.08 -11.17 -9.43
C LEU A 290 12.94 -10.23 -8.22
N LYS A 291 12.39 -9.01 -8.42
CA LYS A 291 12.06 -8.10 -7.32
C LYS A 291 10.78 -8.55 -6.61
N THR A 292 10.74 -8.32 -5.32
CA THR A 292 9.57 -8.66 -4.48
C THR A 292 8.35 -7.79 -4.76
N GLY A 293 8.53 -6.59 -5.33
CA GLY A 293 7.45 -5.64 -5.65
C GLY A 293 6.74 -5.93 -6.99
N PRO A 294 5.63 -5.20 -7.27
CA PRO A 294 4.89 -5.29 -8.53
C PRO A 294 5.69 -4.79 -9.74
N ASP A 295 5.34 -5.26 -10.93
CA ASP A 295 5.85 -4.69 -12.18
C ASP A 295 4.95 -3.52 -12.61
N VAL A 296 5.47 -2.31 -12.49
CA VAL A 296 4.78 -1.06 -12.86
C VAL A 296 5.21 -0.54 -14.24
N SER A 297 5.99 -1.32 -14.99
CA SER A 297 6.57 -0.88 -16.28
C SER A 297 5.53 -0.68 -17.39
N ALA A 298 4.32 -1.17 -17.21
CA ALA A 298 3.21 -1.00 -18.13
C ALA A 298 2.37 0.24 -17.84
N ALA A 299 2.56 0.88 -16.68
CA ALA A 299 1.81 2.07 -16.28
C ALA A 299 1.97 3.21 -17.29
N ALA A 300 0.91 3.98 -17.47
CA ALA A 300 0.91 5.12 -18.37
C ALA A 300 1.89 6.20 -17.91
N HIS A 301 2.64 6.78 -18.87
CA HIS A 301 3.55 7.89 -18.61
C HIS A 301 2.90 9.25 -18.82
N SER A 302 1.66 9.28 -19.33
CA SER A 302 0.91 10.51 -19.64
C SER A 302 -0.59 10.32 -19.41
N GLY A 303 -1.26 11.43 -19.23
CA GLY A 303 -2.69 11.49 -18.92
C GLY A 303 -2.95 11.69 -17.42
N PRO A 304 -4.07 12.32 -17.09
CA PRO A 304 -4.46 12.56 -15.70
C PRO A 304 -4.80 11.24 -15.02
N PRO A 305 -4.19 10.94 -13.84
CA PRO A 305 -4.60 9.80 -13.05
C PRO A 305 -6.01 10.02 -12.49
N THR A 306 -6.67 8.95 -12.10
CA THR A 306 -8.00 9.03 -11.49
C THR A 306 -7.89 9.55 -10.07
N MET A 307 -8.72 10.56 -9.75
CA MET A 307 -8.77 11.20 -8.43
C MET A 307 -9.95 10.73 -7.58
N THR A 308 -10.79 9.82 -8.10
CA THR A 308 -11.95 9.31 -7.36
C THR A 308 -11.52 8.30 -6.30
N PRO A 309 -11.87 8.51 -5.02
CA PRO A 309 -11.51 7.58 -3.95
C PRO A 309 -12.20 6.21 -4.11
N ALA A 310 -11.59 5.18 -3.53
CA ALA A 310 -12.06 3.79 -3.66
C ALA A 310 -13.49 3.56 -3.15
N SER A 311 -13.95 4.37 -2.21
CA SER A 311 -15.26 4.24 -1.57
C SER A 311 -16.43 4.78 -2.40
N GLU A 312 -16.18 5.62 -3.40
CA GLU A 312 -17.25 6.26 -4.19
C GLU A 312 -17.59 5.51 -5.49
N SER A 313 -16.83 4.48 -5.85
CA SER A 313 -17.13 3.67 -7.05
C SER A 313 -18.16 2.56 -6.80
N GLY A 314 -18.81 2.54 -5.65
CA GLY A 314 -19.80 1.57 -5.26
C GLY A 314 -21.21 2.02 -5.64
N ASP A 315 -21.84 1.30 -6.52
CA ASP A 315 -23.28 1.21 -6.76
C ASP A 315 -23.87 1.88 -8.01
N GLU A 316 -23.20 1.80 -9.14
CA GLU A 316 -23.98 1.56 -10.36
C GLU A 316 -24.28 0.07 -10.43
N THR A 317 -25.31 -0.35 -9.73
CA THR A 317 -25.99 -1.63 -9.97
C THR A 317 -26.51 -1.59 -11.40
N ILE A 318 -25.62 -1.98 -12.32
CA ILE A 318 -26.01 -2.17 -13.70
C ILE A 318 -26.95 -3.36 -13.68
N GLY A 319 -28.22 -3.06 -13.83
CA GLY A 319 -29.24 -4.06 -14.06
C GLY A 319 -28.88 -4.91 -15.27
N PHE A 320 -28.09 -5.97 -15.04
CA PHE A 320 -28.17 -7.12 -15.89
C PHE A 320 -29.63 -7.56 -15.75
N GLY A 321 -30.43 -7.43 -16.79
CA GLY A 321 -31.84 -7.85 -16.83
C GLY A 321 -32.05 -9.37 -16.64
N LEU A 322 -31.17 -10.00 -15.87
CA LEU A 322 -31.26 -11.37 -15.40
C LEU A 322 -31.83 -11.31 -13.99
N GLN A 323 -33.12 -11.56 -13.86
CA GLN A 323 -33.78 -11.74 -12.57
C GLN A 323 -32.95 -12.71 -11.69
N PRO A 324 -32.75 -12.40 -10.39
CA PRO A 324 -32.12 -13.33 -9.49
C PRO A 324 -33.00 -14.60 -9.45
N ASN A 325 -32.41 -15.73 -9.82
CA ASN A 325 -33.01 -17.03 -9.59
C ASN A 325 -33.22 -17.18 -8.07
N ALA A 326 -34.48 -17.25 -7.65
CA ALA A 326 -34.91 -17.21 -6.26
C ALA A 326 -34.54 -18.44 -5.41
N ASN A 327 -33.57 -19.25 -5.86
CA ASN A 327 -33.17 -20.49 -5.20
C ASN A 327 -31.66 -20.57 -4.86
N ALA A 328 -31.02 -19.47 -4.52
CA ALA A 328 -29.72 -19.53 -3.88
C ALA A 328 -29.87 -19.14 -2.42
N ALA A 329 -29.75 -20.12 -1.54
CA ALA A 329 -29.81 -20.00 -0.10
C ALA A 329 -28.93 -18.88 0.43
N SER A 330 -29.55 -18.01 1.21
CA SER A 330 -28.96 -16.94 1.98
C SER A 330 -27.81 -17.44 2.87
N THR A 331 -26.59 -17.08 2.51
CA THR A 331 -25.48 -17.10 3.46
C THR A 331 -25.28 -15.64 3.92
N SER A 332 -25.73 -15.37 5.12
CA SER A 332 -25.63 -14.09 5.80
C SER A 332 -24.16 -13.73 6.04
N THR A 333 -23.69 -12.72 5.32
CA THR A 333 -22.44 -12.04 5.68
C THR A 333 -22.79 -10.92 6.64
N ILE A 334 -22.36 -11.05 7.89
CA ILE A 334 -22.45 -10.01 8.91
C ILE A 334 -21.48 -8.90 8.49
N GLY A 335 -21.98 -7.87 7.86
CA GLY A 335 -21.29 -6.61 7.63
C GLY A 335 -21.71 -5.60 8.69
N ASN A 336 -20.82 -5.26 9.63
CA ASN A 336 -20.97 -4.12 10.53
C ASN A 336 -20.86 -2.82 9.71
N SER A 337 -21.98 -2.33 9.21
CA SER A 337 -22.09 -0.94 8.76
C SER A 337 -22.76 -0.14 9.88
N ALA A 338 -21.96 0.58 10.66
CA ALA A 338 -22.43 1.63 11.53
C ALA A 338 -22.78 2.84 10.67
N THR A 339 -24.05 3.06 10.40
CA THR A 339 -24.57 4.31 9.83
C THR A 339 -24.51 5.38 10.91
N VAL A 340 -23.62 6.34 10.75
CA VAL A 340 -23.64 7.59 11.53
C VAL A 340 -24.70 8.48 10.89
N GLU A 341 -25.84 8.60 11.54
CA GLU A 341 -26.83 9.63 11.21
C GLU A 341 -26.27 11.00 11.62
N THR A 342 -25.97 11.84 10.66
CA THR A 342 -25.68 13.25 10.86
C THR A 342 -27.00 13.96 11.27
N ILE A 343 -27.10 14.32 12.53
CA ILE A 343 -28.20 15.18 13.04
C ILE A 343 -27.94 16.59 12.53
N THR A 344 -28.71 17.00 11.53
CA THR A 344 -28.79 18.41 11.11
C THR A 344 -29.65 19.18 12.14
N PRO A 345 -29.19 20.27 12.74
CA PRO A 345 -30.01 21.07 13.65
C PRO A 345 -30.96 21.96 12.81
N GLY A 346 -32.24 21.68 12.91
CA GLY A 346 -33.27 22.60 12.40
C GLY A 346 -34.45 21.93 11.73
N SER A 347 -35.27 21.18 12.45
CA SER A 347 -36.70 21.07 12.17
C SER A 347 -37.44 20.69 13.46
N ALA A 348 -38.09 21.69 14.03
CA ALA A 348 -39.02 21.54 15.13
C ALA A 348 -40.27 20.81 14.61
N ASN A 349 -40.49 19.57 15.05
CA ASN A 349 -41.80 18.97 15.02
C ASN A 349 -42.16 18.52 16.45
N ALA A 350 -43.19 19.18 16.94
CA ALA A 350 -43.74 19.04 18.27
C ALA A 350 -44.19 17.62 18.61
N LEU A 351 -43.78 17.13 19.76
CA LEU A 351 -44.34 15.95 20.39
C LEU A 351 -45.79 16.22 20.85
N PRO A 352 -46.74 15.27 20.72
CA PRO A 352 -48.06 15.38 21.32
C PRO A 352 -47.94 15.20 22.84
N PRO A 353 -48.83 15.88 23.63
CA PRO A 353 -48.77 15.88 25.07
C PRO A 353 -49.22 14.54 25.68
N PRO A 354 -48.71 14.17 26.86
CA PRO A 354 -49.14 12.94 27.57
C PRO A 354 -50.51 13.12 28.20
N ALA A 355 -51.35 12.08 28.04
CA ALA A 355 -52.64 12.00 28.67
C ALA A 355 -52.52 11.86 30.21
N SER A 356 -53.21 12.77 30.89
CA SER A 356 -53.44 12.79 32.31
C SER A 356 -54.46 11.73 32.75
N THR A 357 -54.11 10.90 33.73
CA THR A 357 -55.06 10.30 34.67
C THR A 357 -54.44 10.22 36.05
N SER A 358 -54.99 10.98 36.97
CA SER A 358 -54.86 10.88 38.45
C SER A 358 -56.11 10.22 39.02
N PRO A 359 -56.24 10.03 40.37
CA PRO A 359 -55.57 9.08 41.26
C PRO A 359 -56.59 8.26 42.06
N ALA A 360 -56.17 7.24 42.80
CA ALA A 360 -56.85 6.76 44.01
C ALA A 360 -55.81 6.03 44.86
N THR A 361 -55.48 6.65 45.93
CA THR A 361 -55.75 6.41 47.41
C THR A 361 -55.58 4.98 47.89
N ASP A 362 -54.69 4.81 48.79
CA ASP A 362 -54.75 4.41 50.15
C ASP A 362 -53.78 3.32 50.63
N ALA A 363 -53.21 3.65 51.79
CA ALA A 363 -52.81 2.86 52.93
C ALA A 363 -51.40 2.24 52.99
N ALA A 364 -50.57 2.90 53.76
CA ALA A 364 -49.46 2.33 54.53
C ALA A 364 -50.06 1.54 55.75
N PRO A 365 -49.33 0.88 56.71
CA PRO A 365 -47.91 1.11 57.04
C PRO A 365 -47.11 -0.11 57.54
N ALA A 366 -45.83 0.20 57.87
CA ALA A 366 -44.97 -0.34 58.94
C ALA A 366 -44.31 -1.72 58.69
N THR A 367 -43.14 -2.00 59.09
CA THR A 367 -42.11 -1.58 60.03
C THR A 367 -40.90 -2.49 59.86
N THR A 368 -39.71 -1.92 60.10
CA THR A 368 -38.55 -2.49 60.83
C THR A 368 -37.92 -3.79 60.28
N ASP A 369 -36.68 -4.03 60.30
CA ASP A 369 -35.52 -3.49 61.03
C ASP A 369 -34.22 -4.17 60.44
N THR A 370 -33.14 -3.45 60.43
CA THR A 370 -31.87 -3.75 61.04
C THR A 370 -31.02 -4.93 60.55
N ALA A 371 -29.82 -4.55 60.28
CA ALA A 371 -28.54 -5.15 60.63
C ALA A 371 -27.76 -5.94 59.59
N GLN A 372 -26.67 -5.28 59.14
CA GLN A 372 -25.31 -5.83 58.96
C GLN A 372 -24.80 -6.29 60.41
N PRO A 373 -23.75 -7.10 60.61
CA PRO A 373 -22.55 -7.30 59.81
C PRO A 373 -21.85 -8.67 59.88
N ALA A 374 -20.67 -8.67 59.31
CA ALA A 374 -19.42 -9.36 59.67
C ALA A 374 -19.21 -10.83 59.22
N ALA A 375 -18.22 -10.99 58.39
CA ALA A 375 -16.84 -11.45 58.63
C ALA A 375 -16.65 -12.90 59.09
N SER A 376 -15.74 -13.50 58.47
CA SER A 376 -14.63 -14.36 58.87
C SER A 376 -14.59 -15.66 58.06
N ASP A 377 -13.51 -15.79 57.42
CA ASP A 377 -12.28 -16.55 57.68
C ASP A 377 -12.32 -18.04 57.38
N ALA A 378 -11.29 -18.37 56.73
CA ALA A 378 -10.38 -19.48 56.94
C ALA A 378 -10.57 -20.76 56.12
N SER A 379 -9.60 -20.95 55.30
CA SER A 379 -8.56 -21.96 55.43
C SER A 379 -8.76 -23.34 54.80
N THR A 380 -7.68 -23.68 54.12
CA THR A 380 -7.04 -25.01 54.01
C THR A 380 -7.73 -26.01 53.09
N ASP A 381 -7.08 -26.73 52.27
CA ASP A 381 -5.69 -27.19 52.12
C ASP A 381 -5.68 -28.23 51.01
N SER A 382 -4.53 -28.31 50.39
CA SER A 382 -3.87 -29.54 49.93
C SER A 382 -4.53 -30.43 48.89
N SER A 383 -3.89 -30.63 47.82
CA SER A 383 -2.86 -31.58 47.52
C SER A 383 -2.96 -32.02 46.05
N THR A 384 -1.90 -31.82 45.35
CA THR A 384 -0.97 -32.85 44.86
C THR A 384 -1.61 -33.96 44.06
N THR A 385 -1.31 -33.98 42.78
CA THR A 385 -0.48 -35.02 42.12
C THR A 385 -0.40 -34.84 40.64
N GLN A 386 0.84 -34.62 40.18
CA GLN A 386 1.33 -35.18 38.93
C GLN A 386 1.79 -36.59 39.29
N PRO A 387 1.89 -37.60 38.40
CA PRO A 387 2.85 -37.62 37.31
C PRO A 387 2.55 -38.50 36.08
N ALA A 388 3.48 -38.40 35.18
CA ALA A 388 4.10 -39.43 34.30
C ALA A 388 3.39 -39.79 32.98
N SER A 389 4.02 -39.38 31.88
CA SER A 389 5.00 -40.16 31.09
C SER A 389 4.46 -41.45 30.48
N SER A 390 4.47 -41.48 29.16
CA SER A 390 5.03 -42.54 28.32
C SER A 390 4.79 -42.17 26.86
N THR A 391 5.81 -41.92 26.14
CA THR A 391 6.70 -42.81 25.42
C THR A 391 6.20 -43.15 24.00
N THR A 392 6.91 -42.59 23.03
CA THR A 392 7.55 -43.29 21.88
C THR A 392 6.66 -43.86 20.81
N ALA A 393 6.79 -43.34 19.58
CA ALA A 393 7.21 -44.08 18.40
C ALA A 393 7.37 -43.15 17.19
N ALA A 394 8.57 -42.99 16.74
CA ALA A 394 8.98 -42.77 15.34
C ALA A 394 9.60 -44.09 14.85
N PRO A 395 10.02 -44.19 13.59
CA PRO A 395 9.39 -44.17 12.29
C PRO A 395 9.43 -45.58 11.61
N PRO A 396 9.29 -45.65 10.29
CA PRO A 396 10.41 -46.16 9.53
C PRO A 396 10.76 -45.39 8.26
N ALA A 397 12.02 -45.22 8.09
CA ALA A 397 12.69 -44.98 6.82
C ALA A 397 12.65 -46.21 5.93
N ASN A 398 12.52 -46.01 4.64
CA ASN A 398 13.07 -46.91 3.63
C ASN A 398 13.41 -46.06 2.40
N SER A 399 14.67 -45.88 2.19
CA SER A 399 15.66 -46.56 1.34
C SER A 399 15.51 -46.26 -0.14
N SER A 400 16.46 -45.42 -0.58
CA SER A 400 17.38 -45.66 -1.72
C SER A 400 16.80 -46.08 -3.06
N GLN A 401 16.99 -45.19 -4.04
CA GLN A 401 17.68 -45.59 -5.26
C GLN A 401 18.42 -44.42 -5.90
N GLU A 402 19.72 -44.54 -5.87
CA GLU A 402 20.66 -43.84 -6.76
C GLU A 402 20.37 -44.23 -8.21
N SER A 403 20.40 -43.25 -9.09
CA SER A 403 20.68 -43.50 -10.50
C SER A 403 21.63 -42.46 -11.02
N THR A 404 22.87 -42.82 -11.03
CA THR A 404 23.96 -42.17 -11.75
C THR A 404 23.75 -42.23 -13.26
N SER A 405 23.81 -41.07 -13.91
CA SER A 405 24.17 -41.07 -15.34
C SER A 405 24.96 -39.79 -15.65
N LYS A 406 26.28 -39.97 -15.69
CA LYS A 406 27.22 -39.08 -16.37
C LYS A 406 26.95 -39.12 -17.87
N LYS A 407 26.87 -37.95 -18.53
CA LYS A 407 27.40 -37.83 -19.89
C LYS A 407 28.01 -36.47 -20.13
N LYS A 408 29.27 -36.52 -20.47
CA LYS A 408 30.19 -35.50 -20.99
C LYS A 408 29.81 -35.05 -22.41
N GLY A 409 30.26 -33.84 -22.72
CA GLY A 409 30.63 -33.37 -24.08
C GLY A 409 29.64 -32.32 -24.58
N GLY A 410 30.02 -31.17 -25.12
CA GLY A 410 31.25 -30.72 -25.62
C GLY A 410 31.08 -29.27 -26.06
N LEU A 411 32.11 -28.50 -25.84
CA LEU A 411 32.32 -27.16 -26.40
C LEU A 411 32.20 -27.18 -27.93
N ARG A 412 31.44 -26.23 -28.50
CA ARG A 412 31.75 -25.72 -29.85
C ARG A 412 31.56 -24.19 -29.85
N LYS A 413 32.70 -23.52 -29.94
CA LYS A 413 32.87 -22.17 -30.46
C LYS A 413 32.26 -22.10 -31.88
N LEU A 414 31.60 -21.02 -32.18
CA LEU A 414 31.60 -20.41 -33.50
C LEU A 414 31.12 -18.95 -33.39
N ILE A 415 32.03 -18.05 -33.58
CA ILE A 415 31.95 -16.69 -34.09
C ILE A 415 32.41 -16.85 -35.55
N PRO A 416 32.09 -15.97 -36.55
CA PRO A 416 31.40 -14.68 -36.62
C PRO A 416 30.41 -14.57 -37.81
N PHE A 417 29.56 -13.61 -37.80
CA PHE A 417 29.46 -12.47 -38.75
C PHE A 417 28.34 -11.56 -38.24
#